data_791aaf5ab6d22e479d74fa559a09893b
#
_entry.id   791aaf5ab6d22e479d74fa559a09893b
#
_cell.length_a   1.000
_cell.length_b   1.000
_cell.length_c   1.000
_cell.angle_alpha   90.00
_cell.angle_beta   90.00
_cell.angle_gamma   90.00
#
_symmetry.space_group_name_H-M   'P 1'
#
loop_
_entity.id
_entity.type
_entity.pdbx_description
1 polymer ?
#
loop_
_entity_poly.entity_id
_entity_poly.type
_entity_poly.pdbx_seq_one_letter_code
_entity_poly.pdbx_strand_id
1 'polypeptide(L)'
;MAERIRALARELGTVARDHKITLPIAWTDSWGRKHDSVTGNPVAFHAMRGLAAHSNGFQTVRALSILMSLLGTIDRPGGFRHKAPFPRSTPPVYARNPNKPEAVKPDVPLDGAALGFPGRPDDLFVNADGSPVRIDKAFSWEHPLAVHGMMQNVITNAWRGDPYPIDTLMMFMANMAWNSSMNTSEARRMLNDKNAEGEYKIPFIIVCDAFESEMTAFADLILPDTTYLERYDTMSMLDRPISEFDGPVDSVRIPVLPPTGECKPFQEVLIELAGRLKFPAFTTPEGTRKFRDYPDFIVNFQTEPNSGQGFLIGYRGAAGDKSMVGEPNPKQWEMYAANNCVFQHHMPPEHQYMRNWNRGYMQWAQQV
;
A
#
# COMPACT_ATOMS: atom_id res chain seq x y z
N MET A 1 5.11 34.28 -15.40
CA MET A 1 4.69 33.06 -14.66
C MET A 1 3.47 33.32 -13.78
N ALA A 2 3.46 34.27 -12.87
CA ALA A 2 2.34 34.56 -11.95
C ALA A 2 0.99 34.82 -12.66
N GLU A 3 1.00 35.53 -13.77
CA GLU A 3 -0.22 35.82 -14.54
C GLU A 3 -0.83 34.54 -15.17
N ARG A 4 0.00 33.64 -15.67
CA ARG A 4 -0.45 32.33 -16.20
C ARG A 4 -1.07 31.45 -15.11
N ILE A 5 -0.51 31.49 -13.89
CA ILE A 5 -1.07 30.77 -12.73
C ILE A 5 -2.42 31.35 -12.36
N ARG A 6 -2.56 32.68 -12.34
CA ARG A 6 -3.84 33.34 -12.06
C ARG A 6 -4.89 33.06 -13.15
N ALA A 7 -4.48 33.00 -14.41
CA ALA A 7 -5.37 32.67 -15.52
C ALA A 7 -5.90 31.22 -15.35
N LEU A 8 -5.01 30.25 -15.10
CA LEU A 8 -5.40 28.87 -14.85
C LEU A 8 -6.32 28.77 -13.63
N ALA A 9 -6.01 29.45 -12.53
CA ALA A 9 -6.87 29.42 -11.33
C ALA A 9 -8.27 29.98 -11.60
N ARG A 10 -8.39 31.05 -12.40
CA ARG A 10 -9.69 31.57 -12.85
C ARG A 10 -10.43 30.58 -13.72
N GLU A 11 -9.75 29.95 -14.67
CA GLU A 11 -10.34 28.93 -15.54
C GLU A 11 -10.89 27.75 -14.72
N LEU A 12 -10.09 27.17 -13.82
CA LEU A 12 -10.51 26.09 -12.92
C LEU A 12 -11.74 26.49 -12.09
N GLY A 13 -11.73 27.70 -11.51
CA GLY A 13 -12.85 28.21 -10.72
C GLY A 13 -14.10 28.42 -11.56
N THR A 14 -13.97 28.93 -12.78
CA THR A 14 -15.10 29.13 -13.72
C THR A 14 -15.68 27.79 -14.13
N VAL A 15 -14.85 26.82 -14.51
CA VAL A 15 -15.32 25.48 -14.89
C VAL A 15 -16.05 24.81 -13.74
N ALA A 16 -15.47 24.81 -12.54
CA ALA A 16 -16.10 24.19 -11.38
C ALA A 16 -17.43 24.84 -10.98
N ARG A 17 -17.56 26.16 -11.13
CA ARG A 17 -18.76 26.90 -10.74
C ARG A 17 -19.84 26.89 -11.83
N ASP A 18 -19.47 27.12 -13.09
CA ASP A 18 -20.40 27.47 -14.15
C ASP A 18 -20.69 26.30 -15.11
N HIS A 19 -19.80 25.30 -15.19
CA HIS A 19 -19.93 24.15 -16.09
C HIS A 19 -20.31 22.88 -15.37
N LYS A 20 -21.39 22.91 -14.60
CA LYS A 20 -21.84 21.75 -13.79
C LYS A 20 -22.20 20.56 -14.68
N ILE A 21 -21.85 19.37 -14.21
CA ILE A 21 -22.33 18.09 -14.73
C ILE A 21 -23.46 17.59 -13.82
N THR A 22 -24.63 17.33 -14.39
CA THR A 22 -25.74 16.74 -13.67
C THR A 22 -26.10 15.41 -14.27
N LEU A 23 -26.05 14.35 -13.46
CA LEU A 23 -26.40 13.00 -13.85
C LEU A 23 -27.76 12.63 -13.25
N PRO A 24 -28.68 12.01 -14.01
CA PRO A 24 -30.00 11.61 -13.55
C PRO A 24 -29.90 10.29 -12.74
N ILE A 25 -29.19 10.34 -11.62
CA ILE A 25 -28.96 9.20 -10.72
C ILE A 25 -29.62 9.49 -9.40
N ALA A 26 -30.63 8.69 -9.05
CA ALA A 26 -31.26 8.79 -7.74
C ALA A 26 -30.31 8.24 -6.65
N TRP A 27 -30.21 8.97 -5.54
CA TRP A 27 -29.33 8.59 -4.43
C TRP A 27 -29.82 9.16 -3.11
N THR A 28 -29.28 8.64 -2.02
CA THR A 28 -29.57 9.12 -0.66
C THR A 28 -28.28 9.63 -0.03
N ASP A 29 -28.31 10.83 0.50
CA ASP A 29 -27.12 11.43 1.15
C ASP A 29 -26.88 10.88 2.56
N SER A 30 -25.76 11.29 3.16
CA SER A 30 -25.34 10.84 4.50
C SER A 30 -26.30 11.24 5.62
N TRP A 31 -27.26 12.14 5.36
CA TRP A 31 -28.30 12.57 6.29
C TRP A 31 -29.65 11.89 6.02
N GLY A 32 -29.71 10.98 5.03
CA GLY A 32 -30.94 10.28 4.67
C GLY A 32 -31.87 11.04 3.72
N ARG A 33 -31.43 12.17 3.15
CA ARG A 33 -32.23 12.92 2.17
C ARG A 33 -32.12 12.27 0.80
N LYS A 34 -33.25 12.13 0.11
CA LYS A 34 -33.32 11.57 -1.23
C LYS A 34 -33.12 12.67 -2.28
N HIS A 35 -32.40 12.33 -3.32
CA HIS A 35 -32.12 13.19 -4.47
C HIS A 35 -32.37 12.39 -5.75
N ASP A 36 -32.94 13.04 -6.76
CA ASP A 36 -33.23 12.43 -8.07
C ASP A 36 -32.06 12.57 -9.05
N SER A 37 -31.08 13.37 -8.73
CA SER A 37 -29.90 13.61 -9.54
C SER A 37 -28.68 13.92 -8.68
N VAL A 38 -27.50 13.74 -9.27
CA VAL A 38 -26.22 14.14 -8.66
C VAL A 38 -25.53 15.16 -9.54
N THR A 39 -25.13 16.29 -8.95
CA THR A 39 -24.43 17.37 -9.65
C THR A 39 -22.97 17.39 -9.24
N GLY A 40 -22.09 17.52 -10.21
CA GLY A 40 -20.65 17.59 -10.04
C GLY A 40 -20.03 18.86 -10.54
N ASN A 41 -18.82 19.14 -10.06
CA ASN A 41 -17.95 20.23 -10.48
C ASN A 41 -16.80 19.60 -11.27
N PRO A 42 -16.77 19.66 -12.61
CA PRO A 42 -15.93 18.83 -13.47
C PRO A 42 -14.49 19.34 -13.57
N VAL A 43 -13.82 19.45 -12.45
CA VAL A 43 -12.38 19.72 -12.37
C VAL A 43 -11.73 18.59 -11.61
N ALA A 44 -10.93 17.78 -12.29
CA ALA A 44 -10.22 16.66 -11.70
C ALA A 44 -8.71 16.88 -11.71
N PHE A 45 -8.04 16.32 -10.72
CA PHE A 45 -6.59 16.31 -10.61
C PHE A 45 -6.09 14.87 -10.54
N HIS A 46 -5.02 14.59 -11.24
CA HIS A 46 -4.31 13.33 -11.10
C HIS A 46 -2.95 13.62 -10.48
N ALA A 47 -2.76 13.14 -9.27
CA ALA A 47 -1.53 13.35 -8.51
C ALA A 47 -1.21 12.13 -7.66
N MET A 48 0.05 11.76 -7.64
CA MET A 48 0.57 10.66 -6.81
C MET A 48 1.95 11.00 -6.23
N ARG A 49 2.83 10.04 -6.22
CA ARG A 49 4.16 10.10 -5.59
C ARG A 49 5.05 11.22 -6.10
N GLY A 50 4.97 11.57 -7.39
CA GLY A 50 5.75 12.66 -7.96
C GLY A 50 5.53 14.00 -7.26
N LEU A 51 4.29 14.25 -6.80
CA LEU A 51 3.97 15.46 -6.04
C LEU A 51 4.39 15.38 -4.57
N ALA A 52 4.30 14.17 -3.99
CA ALA A 52 4.57 13.94 -2.57
C ALA A 52 6.04 13.65 -2.25
N ALA A 53 6.83 13.17 -3.22
CA ALA A 53 8.19 12.68 -3.02
C ALA A 53 9.25 13.81 -3.02
N HIS A 54 8.97 14.89 -2.32
CA HIS A 54 9.85 16.04 -2.14
C HIS A 54 9.89 16.46 -0.66
N SER A 55 10.90 17.21 -0.27
CA SER A 55 11.04 17.70 1.11
C SER A 55 9.83 18.49 1.62
N ASN A 56 9.14 19.19 0.73
CA ASN A 56 7.89 19.92 1.00
C ASN A 56 6.63 19.17 0.50
N GLY A 57 6.75 17.89 0.19
CA GLY A 57 5.70 17.10 -0.44
C GLY A 57 4.39 17.07 0.33
N PHE A 58 4.45 16.96 1.65
CA PHE A 58 3.26 17.03 2.49
C PHE A 58 2.49 18.35 2.31
N GLN A 59 3.16 19.48 2.35
CA GLN A 59 2.51 20.79 2.19
C GLN A 59 2.00 21.01 0.76
N THR A 60 2.68 20.44 -0.23
CA THR A 60 2.25 20.50 -1.63
C THR A 60 0.96 19.71 -1.84
N VAL A 61 0.87 18.49 -1.30
CA VAL A 61 -0.37 17.68 -1.36
C VAL A 61 -1.49 18.34 -0.57
N ARG A 62 -1.18 18.93 0.59
CA ARG A 62 -2.14 19.70 1.39
C ARG A 62 -2.70 20.90 0.61
N ALA A 63 -1.84 21.65 -0.08
CA ALA A 63 -2.27 22.77 -0.92
C ALA A 63 -3.20 22.31 -2.07
N LEU A 64 -2.89 21.18 -2.71
CA LEU A 64 -3.76 20.58 -3.72
C LEU A 64 -5.10 20.15 -3.12
N SER A 65 -5.11 19.57 -1.93
CA SER A 65 -6.34 19.16 -1.25
C SER A 65 -7.23 20.36 -0.89
N ILE A 66 -6.64 21.48 -0.48
CA ILE A 66 -7.34 22.75 -0.24
C ILE A 66 -7.94 23.28 -1.55
N LEU A 67 -7.17 23.26 -2.63
CA LEU A 67 -7.67 23.69 -3.94
C LEU A 67 -8.87 22.84 -4.39
N MET A 68 -8.79 21.54 -4.28
CA MET A 68 -9.92 20.64 -4.58
C MET A 68 -11.15 20.91 -3.72
N SER A 69 -10.95 21.22 -2.45
CA SER A 69 -12.04 21.61 -1.54
C SER A 69 -12.70 22.93 -1.96
N LEU A 70 -11.91 23.95 -2.27
CA LEU A 70 -12.41 25.24 -2.75
C LEU A 70 -13.19 25.14 -4.08
N LEU A 71 -12.78 24.24 -4.95
CA LEU A 71 -13.48 23.96 -6.20
C LEU A 71 -14.73 23.08 -6.00
N GLY A 72 -14.90 22.46 -4.84
CA GLY A 72 -16.01 21.56 -4.53
C GLY A 72 -16.02 20.29 -5.38
N THR A 73 -14.86 19.81 -5.82
CA THR A 73 -14.74 18.71 -6.79
C THR A 73 -14.57 17.34 -6.15
N ILE A 74 -14.40 17.28 -4.84
CA ILE A 74 -14.14 16.02 -4.13
C ILE A 74 -15.40 15.18 -4.08
N ASP A 75 -15.28 13.91 -4.47
CA ASP A 75 -16.35 12.91 -4.53
C ASP A 75 -17.61 13.39 -5.29
N ARG A 76 -17.41 14.15 -6.34
CA ARG A 76 -18.46 14.65 -7.24
C ARG A 76 -18.24 14.16 -8.67
N PRO A 77 -19.27 14.01 -9.50
CA PRO A 77 -19.12 13.70 -10.92
C PRO A 77 -18.18 14.65 -11.64
N GLY A 78 -17.23 14.09 -12.41
CA GLY A 78 -16.23 14.88 -13.13
C GLY A 78 -15.10 15.43 -12.27
N GLY A 79 -15.16 15.22 -10.96
CA GLY A 79 -14.17 15.68 -9.98
C GLY A 79 -13.20 14.60 -9.52
N PHE A 80 -12.58 14.83 -8.39
CA PHE A 80 -11.59 13.95 -7.77
C PHE A 80 -12.25 12.99 -6.77
N ARG A 81 -11.95 11.71 -6.89
CA ARG A 81 -12.37 10.73 -5.91
C ARG A 81 -11.31 10.59 -4.81
N HIS A 82 -11.69 10.94 -3.60
CA HIS A 82 -10.77 10.97 -2.45
C HIS A 82 -10.24 9.59 -2.06
N LYS A 83 -11.04 8.56 -2.21
CA LYS A 83 -10.65 7.17 -1.88
C LYS A 83 -11.34 6.20 -2.82
N ALA A 84 -10.67 5.14 -3.23
CA ALA A 84 -11.29 4.12 -4.06
C ALA A 84 -12.57 3.55 -3.43
N PRO A 85 -13.67 3.39 -4.21
CA PRO A 85 -14.98 3.02 -3.66
C PRO A 85 -15.15 1.52 -3.45
N PHE A 86 -14.12 0.75 -3.41
CA PHE A 86 -14.21 -0.69 -3.34
C PHE A 86 -13.35 -1.28 -2.25
N PRO A 87 -13.69 -2.49 -1.86
CA PRO A 87 -12.98 -3.22 -0.84
C PRO A 87 -11.52 -3.44 -1.26
N ARG A 88 -10.67 -3.54 -0.28
CA ARG A 88 -9.29 -3.98 -0.49
C ARG A 88 -9.24 -5.49 -0.39
N SER A 89 -8.65 -6.11 -1.37
CA SER A 89 -8.29 -7.52 -1.35
C SER A 89 -6.99 -7.70 -0.58
N THR A 90 -6.92 -7.35 0.65
CA THR A 90 -5.67 -7.48 1.39
C THR A 90 -5.89 -8.18 2.70
N PRO A 91 -4.92 -8.97 3.13
CA PRO A 91 -4.88 -9.41 4.51
C PRO A 91 -4.93 -8.19 5.42
N PRO A 92 -5.26 -8.36 6.69
CA PRO A 92 -5.37 -7.26 7.63
C PRO A 92 -4.07 -6.46 7.61
N VAL A 93 -4.21 -5.19 7.43
CA VAL A 93 -3.09 -4.27 7.61
C VAL A 93 -2.86 -4.23 9.12
N TYR A 94 -1.72 -4.71 9.52
CA TYR A 94 -1.27 -4.52 10.89
C TYR A 94 -1.09 -3.03 11.12
N ALA A 95 -1.86 -2.49 12.03
CA ALA A 95 -1.75 -1.09 12.43
C ALA A 95 -1.44 -1.02 13.92
N ARG A 96 -0.50 -0.17 14.28
CA ARG A 96 -0.26 0.11 15.69
C ARG A 96 -1.39 0.98 16.22
N ASN A 97 -1.91 0.61 17.39
CA ASN A 97 -2.73 1.51 18.16
C ASN A 97 -1.82 2.41 19.01
N PRO A 98 -1.70 3.71 18.72
CA PRO A 98 -0.83 4.60 19.47
C PRO A 98 -1.21 4.72 20.96
N ASN A 99 -2.45 4.39 21.29
CA ASN A 99 -2.94 4.38 22.68
C ASN A 99 -2.65 3.07 23.43
N LYS A 100 -2.06 2.09 22.75
CA LYS A 100 -1.68 0.78 23.30
C LYS A 100 -0.33 0.35 22.76
N PRO A 101 0.74 1.08 23.05
CA PRO A 101 2.07 0.78 22.50
C PRO A 101 2.58 -0.60 22.92
N GLU A 102 2.16 -1.11 24.07
CA GLU A 102 2.47 -2.44 24.58
C GLU A 102 1.85 -3.56 23.73
N ALA A 103 0.84 -3.28 22.93
CA ALA A 103 0.24 -4.24 22.02
C ALA A 103 1.05 -4.44 20.73
N VAL A 104 2.15 -3.70 20.56
CA VAL A 104 3.02 -3.83 19.39
C VAL A 104 3.87 -5.10 19.54
N LYS A 105 3.39 -6.17 18.94
CA LYS A 105 4.13 -7.43 18.83
C LYS A 105 4.19 -7.82 17.36
N PRO A 106 5.31 -8.42 16.90
CA PRO A 106 5.48 -8.82 15.50
C PRO A 106 4.40 -9.76 14.97
N ASP A 107 3.82 -10.55 15.84
CA ASP A 107 2.92 -11.65 15.47
C ASP A 107 1.43 -11.38 15.76
N VAL A 108 1.09 -10.17 16.18
CA VAL A 108 -0.28 -9.86 16.60
C VAL A 108 -0.86 -8.76 15.74
N PRO A 109 -2.06 -8.95 15.15
CA PRO A 109 -2.82 -7.88 14.51
C PRO A 109 -3.05 -6.74 15.50
N LEU A 110 -2.83 -5.51 15.06
CA LEU A 110 -3.01 -4.35 15.89
C LEU A 110 -4.41 -3.77 15.68
N ASP A 111 -5.12 -3.52 16.77
CA ASP A 111 -6.35 -2.76 16.75
C ASP A 111 -6.07 -1.28 16.48
N GLY A 112 -6.80 -0.67 15.57
CA GLY A 112 -6.77 0.76 15.36
C GLY A 112 -6.60 1.21 13.92
N ALA A 113 -6.46 2.50 13.73
CA ALA A 113 -6.25 3.09 12.42
C ALA A 113 -4.91 2.68 11.83
N ALA A 114 -4.92 2.27 10.58
CA ALA A 114 -3.71 1.98 9.84
C ALA A 114 -2.75 3.17 9.93
N LEU A 115 -1.52 2.91 10.38
CA LEU A 115 -0.52 3.94 10.61
C LEU A 115 -1.07 5.02 11.54
N GLY A 116 -1.03 4.74 12.83
CA GLY A 116 -1.46 5.66 13.86
C GLY A 116 -0.74 6.99 13.78
N PHE A 117 -1.23 7.84 12.89
CA PHE A 117 -0.97 9.25 13.09
C PHE A 117 -1.69 9.62 14.38
N PRO A 118 -0.98 10.12 15.38
CA PRO A 118 -1.61 10.65 16.56
C PRO A 118 -2.62 11.73 16.18
N GLY A 119 -3.64 11.86 16.95
CA GLY A 119 -4.72 12.82 16.68
C GLY A 119 -4.31 14.28 16.75
N ARG A 120 -3.11 14.56 17.31
CA ARG A 120 -2.55 15.90 17.44
C ARG A 120 -1.11 15.95 16.96
N PRO A 121 -0.68 17.04 16.33
CA PRO A 121 0.73 17.23 15.94
C PRO A 121 1.72 17.08 17.10
N ASP A 122 1.33 17.48 18.29
CA ASP A 122 2.17 17.40 19.49
C ASP A 122 2.46 15.96 19.90
N ASP A 123 1.51 15.06 19.69
CA ASP A 123 1.67 13.63 19.99
C ASP A 123 2.63 12.93 19.00
N LEU A 124 2.97 13.59 17.90
CA LEU A 124 3.91 13.07 16.88
C LEU A 124 5.37 13.23 17.29
N PHE A 125 5.68 14.16 18.19
CA PHE A 125 7.03 14.63 18.40
C PHE A 125 7.56 14.39 19.79
N VAL A 126 6.72 13.95 20.72
CA VAL A 126 7.06 13.82 22.13
C VAL A 126 6.58 12.50 22.70
N ASN A 127 7.47 11.75 23.32
CA ASN A 127 7.14 10.59 24.13
C ASN A 127 6.47 11.00 25.44
N ALA A 128 5.88 10.04 26.18
CA ALA A 128 5.22 10.31 27.46
C ALA A 128 6.17 10.89 28.52
N ASP A 129 7.47 10.66 28.39
CA ASP A 129 8.53 11.21 29.26
C ASP A 129 9.02 12.60 28.81
N GLY A 130 8.45 13.19 27.78
CA GLY A 130 8.83 14.46 27.22
C GLY A 130 10.01 14.42 26.25
N SER A 131 10.58 13.26 25.97
CA SER A 131 11.66 13.12 25.00
C SER A 131 11.13 13.18 23.55
N PRO A 132 11.92 13.69 22.59
CA PRO A 132 11.52 13.69 21.18
C PRO A 132 11.34 12.28 20.65
N VAL A 133 10.26 12.05 19.89
CA VAL A 133 10.05 10.78 19.18
C VAL A 133 11.05 10.65 18.04
N ARG A 134 11.72 9.54 17.97
CA ARG A 134 12.67 9.19 16.91
C ARG A 134 11.91 8.69 15.68
N ILE A 135 11.57 9.58 14.76
CA ILE A 135 10.88 9.25 13.49
C ILE A 135 11.81 8.61 12.45
N ASP A 136 13.10 8.60 12.69
CA ASP A 136 14.13 8.02 11.82
C ASP A 136 14.34 6.51 12.02
N LYS A 137 13.69 5.90 13.02
CA LYS A 137 13.79 4.46 13.31
C LYS A 137 12.76 3.64 12.48
N ALA A 138 12.87 3.72 11.16
CA ALA A 138 11.87 3.20 10.23
C ALA A 138 11.63 1.67 10.28
N PHE A 139 12.55 0.91 10.84
CA PHE A 139 12.48 -0.53 10.97
C PHE A 139 12.23 -1.00 12.42
N SER A 140 12.01 -0.09 13.33
CA SER A 140 11.80 -0.40 14.74
C SER A 140 10.33 -0.54 15.08
N TRP A 141 9.99 -1.59 15.80
CA TRP A 141 8.62 -1.80 16.31
C TRP A 141 8.20 -0.76 17.35
N GLU A 142 9.16 -0.20 18.07
CA GLU A 142 8.93 0.83 19.08
C GLU A 142 8.55 2.20 18.45
N HIS A 143 8.91 2.41 17.19
CA HIS A 143 8.75 3.69 16.51
C HIS A 143 8.06 3.54 15.12
N PRO A 144 6.84 3.01 15.05
CA PRO A 144 6.18 2.64 13.79
C PRO A 144 5.77 3.82 12.92
N LEU A 145 5.81 5.04 13.41
CA LEU A 145 5.52 6.24 12.60
C LEU A 145 6.54 6.42 11.47
N ALA A 146 7.72 5.85 11.64
CA ALA A 146 8.78 5.94 10.66
C ALA A 146 8.66 4.95 9.49
N VAL A 147 7.73 4.00 9.56
CA VAL A 147 7.63 2.85 8.62
C VAL A 147 7.52 3.26 7.15
N HIS A 148 6.92 4.39 6.85
CA HIS A 148 6.73 4.82 5.45
C HIS A 148 7.53 6.05 5.04
N GLY A 149 8.12 6.77 5.98
CA GLY A 149 8.68 8.09 5.70
C GLY A 149 10.19 8.13 5.57
N MET A 150 10.90 7.21 6.19
CA MET A 150 12.33 7.32 6.44
C MET A 150 13.13 6.08 5.99
N MET A 151 12.68 5.38 4.97
CA MET A 151 13.37 4.18 4.44
C MET A 151 14.81 4.47 4.02
N GLN A 152 15.11 5.69 3.57
CA GLN A 152 16.46 6.11 3.23
C GLN A 152 17.44 6.01 4.42
N ASN A 153 16.95 5.99 5.66
CA ASN A 153 17.78 5.89 6.85
C ASN A 153 18.12 4.45 7.25
N VAL A 154 17.54 3.45 6.61
CA VAL A 154 17.75 2.04 6.98
C VAL A 154 19.23 1.66 6.97
N ILE A 155 19.96 2.01 5.91
CA ILE A 155 21.39 1.73 5.82
C ILE A 155 22.18 2.49 6.88
N THR A 156 21.88 3.78 7.08
CA THR A 156 22.55 4.62 8.09
C THR A 156 22.33 4.05 9.49
N ASN A 157 21.11 3.66 9.81
CA ASN A 157 20.76 3.15 11.13
C ASN A 157 21.36 1.75 11.34
N ALA A 158 21.33 0.88 10.33
CA ALA A 158 22.01 -0.41 10.38
C ALA A 158 23.52 -0.26 10.61
N TRP A 159 24.18 0.64 9.87
CA TRP A 159 25.60 0.94 10.02
C TRP A 159 25.97 1.48 11.41
N ARG A 160 25.08 2.30 12.01
CA ARG A 160 25.28 2.86 13.36
C ARG A 160 24.92 1.87 14.48
N GLY A 161 24.17 0.82 14.19
CA GLY A 161 23.56 -0.04 15.20
C GLY A 161 22.49 0.67 16.03
N ASP A 162 21.80 1.65 15.49
CA ASP A 162 20.78 2.47 16.15
C ASP A 162 19.42 2.30 15.46
N PRO A 163 18.39 1.82 16.14
CA PRO A 163 18.24 1.60 17.60
C PRO A 163 18.88 0.32 18.12
N TYR A 164 19.29 -0.58 17.26
CA TYR A 164 19.99 -1.83 17.59
C TYR A 164 20.80 -2.31 16.38
N PRO A 165 21.81 -3.14 16.56
CA PRO A 165 22.56 -3.75 15.48
C PRO A 165 21.67 -4.62 14.59
N ILE A 166 21.88 -4.57 13.29
CA ILE A 166 21.26 -5.47 12.31
C ILE A 166 22.30 -6.48 11.89
N ASP A 167 22.01 -7.76 12.15
CA ASP A 167 22.86 -8.87 11.73
C ASP A 167 22.71 -9.15 10.23
N THR A 168 21.46 -9.24 9.77
CA THR A 168 21.14 -9.55 8.37
C THR A 168 20.24 -8.47 7.77
N LEU A 169 20.70 -7.83 6.70
CA LEU A 169 19.93 -6.88 5.91
C LEU A 169 19.44 -7.55 4.62
N MET A 170 18.13 -7.78 4.51
CA MET A 170 17.53 -8.32 3.29
C MET A 170 16.87 -7.19 2.48
N MET A 171 17.30 -7.05 1.24
CA MET A 171 16.82 -6.04 0.30
C MET A 171 16.02 -6.71 -0.80
N PHE A 172 14.81 -6.22 -1.07
CA PHE A 172 13.96 -6.69 -2.16
C PHE A 172 13.67 -5.55 -3.14
N MET A 173 14.10 -5.71 -4.38
CA MET A 173 13.91 -4.73 -5.47
C MET A 173 14.30 -3.30 -5.06
N ALA A 174 15.36 -3.17 -4.26
CA ALA A 174 15.78 -1.90 -3.68
C ALA A 174 17.26 -1.66 -3.97
N ASN A 175 17.55 -0.76 -4.91
CA ASN A 175 18.90 -0.38 -5.27
C ASN A 175 19.38 0.84 -4.49
N MET A 176 19.54 0.69 -3.17
CA MET A 176 19.93 1.81 -2.30
C MET A 176 21.38 2.24 -2.44
N ALA A 177 22.21 1.47 -3.13
CA ALA A 177 23.55 1.88 -3.53
C ALA A 177 23.54 2.91 -4.67
N TRP A 178 22.40 3.12 -5.32
CA TRP A 178 22.24 4.07 -6.42
C TRP A 178 21.13 5.10 -6.18
N ASN A 179 19.98 4.69 -5.64
CA ASN A 179 18.82 5.56 -5.42
C ASN A 179 18.21 5.36 -4.02
N SER A 180 17.20 6.14 -3.69
CA SER A 180 16.40 6.03 -2.46
C SER A 180 17.16 6.15 -1.13
N SER A 181 18.46 6.38 -1.17
CA SER A 181 19.33 6.55 0.02
C SER A 181 19.69 8.02 0.31
N MET A 182 19.19 8.95 -0.49
CA MET A 182 19.45 10.41 -0.44
C MET A 182 20.91 10.80 -0.72
N ASN A 183 21.88 10.03 -0.22
CA ASN A 183 23.31 10.23 -0.46
C ASN A 183 23.95 8.88 -0.80
N THR A 184 24.04 8.60 -2.08
CA THR A 184 24.54 7.30 -2.60
C THR A 184 26.02 7.06 -2.29
N SER A 185 26.84 8.09 -2.27
CA SER A 185 28.26 7.96 -1.90
C SER A 185 28.43 7.50 -0.48
N GLU A 186 27.67 8.08 0.46
CA GLU A 186 27.69 7.68 1.85
C GLU A 186 27.07 6.30 2.06
N ALA A 187 25.98 5.97 1.35
CA ALA A 187 25.38 4.64 1.43
C ALA A 187 26.41 3.56 1.02
N ARG A 188 27.12 3.75 -0.10
CA ARG A 188 28.18 2.84 -0.53
C ARG A 188 29.33 2.75 0.46
N ARG A 189 29.74 3.86 1.07
CA ARG A 189 30.75 3.86 2.12
C ARG A 189 30.29 3.05 3.34
N MET A 190 29.05 3.26 3.81
CA MET A 190 28.50 2.54 4.97
C MET A 190 28.37 1.03 4.71
N LEU A 191 28.01 0.61 3.50
CA LEU A 191 27.91 -0.81 3.12
C LEU A 191 29.27 -1.52 3.11
N ASN A 192 30.36 -0.77 2.95
CA ASN A 192 31.73 -1.31 2.97
C ASN A 192 32.48 -1.06 4.27
N ASP A 193 31.89 -0.35 5.23
CA ASP A 193 32.59 0.07 6.44
C ASP A 193 32.76 -1.12 7.41
N LYS A 194 33.89 -1.13 8.07
CA LYS A 194 34.28 -2.19 9.01
C LYS A 194 34.50 -1.64 10.41
N ASN A 195 34.32 -2.49 11.39
CA ASN A 195 34.62 -2.23 12.79
C ASN A 195 36.14 -2.38 13.03
N ALA A 196 36.56 -2.17 14.27
CA ALA A 196 37.98 -2.26 14.68
C ALA A 196 38.56 -3.68 14.51
N GLU A 197 37.70 -4.68 14.55
CA GLU A 197 38.02 -6.10 14.40
C GLU A 197 38.14 -6.52 12.94
N GLY A 198 37.81 -5.63 11.99
CA GLY A 198 37.90 -5.87 10.56
C GLY A 198 36.65 -6.52 9.97
N GLU A 199 35.57 -6.67 10.73
CA GLU A 199 34.27 -7.19 10.28
C GLU A 199 33.39 -6.07 9.75
N TYR A 200 32.53 -6.37 8.77
CA TYR A 200 31.57 -5.40 8.28
C TYR A 200 30.56 -4.97 9.34
N LYS A 201 30.26 -3.68 9.42
CA LYS A 201 29.27 -3.13 10.36
C LYS A 201 27.85 -3.58 10.05
N ILE A 202 27.57 -3.95 8.80
CA ILE A 202 26.37 -4.68 8.37
C ILE A 202 26.87 -6.06 7.96
N PRO A 203 26.78 -7.08 8.83
CA PRO A 203 27.54 -8.34 8.69
C PRO A 203 27.14 -9.18 7.50
N PHE A 204 25.83 -9.19 7.15
CA PHE A 204 25.32 -10.03 6.07
C PHE A 204 24.24 -9.32 5.28
N ILE A 205 24.43 -9.24 3.95
CA ILE A 205 23.51 -8.55 3.03
C ILE A 205 22.95 -9.56 2.03
N ILE A 206 21.63 -9.68 2.01
CA ILE A 206 20.90 -10.49 1.03
C ILE A 206 20.18 -9.54 0.08
N VAL A 207 20.40 -9.71 -1.22
CA VAL A 207 19.68 -8.96 -2.25
C VAL A 207 18.81 -9.92 -3.06
N CYS A 208 17.52 -9.64 -3.12
CA CYS A 208 16.57 -10.32 -3.99
C CYS A 208 16.10 -9.35 -5.05
N ASP A 209 16.47 -9.59 -6.30
CA ASP A 209 16.12 -8.71 -7.42
C ASP A 209 15.97 -9.52 -8.71
N ALA A 210 15.14 -9.04 -9.62
CA ALA A 210 14.97 -9.60 -10.95
C ALA A 210 16.09 -9.15 -11.93
N PHE A 211 16.85 -8.11 -11.56
CA PHE A 211 17.90 -7.53 -12.36
C PHE A 211 19.17 -7.32 -11.55
N GLU A 212 20.30 -7.45 -12.20
CA GLU A 212 21.58 -7.01 -11.65
C GLU A 212 21.55 -5.49 -11.48
N SER A 213 21.91 -5.03 -10.29
CA SER A 213 21.93 -3.62 -9.93
C SER A 213 23.19 -3.29 -9.12
N GLU A 214 23.42 -2.00 -8.87
CA GLU A 214 24.58 -1.60 -8.05
C GLU A 214 24.53 -2.18 -6.63
N MET A 215 23.34 -2.49 -6.13
CA MET A 215 23.18 -3.10 -4.80
C MET A 215 23.66 -4.56 -4.77
N THR A 216 23.56 -5.29 -5.88
CA THR A 216 24.02 -6.67 -5.95
C THR A 216 25.54 -6.81 -5.73
N ALA A 217 26.31 -5.75 -6.04
CA ALA A 217 27.76 -5.73 -5.79
C ALA A 217 28.13 -5.69 -4.29
N PHE A 218 27.20 -5.40 -3.43
CA PHE A 218 27.40 -5.37 -1.97
C PHE A 218 26.76 -6.58 -1.26
N ALA A 219 26.15 -7.48 -2.01
CA ALA A 219 25.48 -8.64 -1.45
C ALA A 219 26.44 -9.79 -1.14
N ASP A 220 26.24 -10.42 0.00
CA ASP A 220 26.85 -11.71 0.36
C ASP A 220 26.05 -12.87 -0.26
N LEU A 221 24.75 -12.68 -0.44
CA LEU A 221 23.86 -13.63 -1.09
C LEU A 221 22.90 -12.91 -2.05
N ILE A 222 22.84 -13.39 -3.27
CA ILE A 222 21.87 -12.92 -4.27
C ILE A 222 20.81 -14.00 -4.48
N LEU A 223 19.56 -13.63 -4.33
CA LEU A 223 18.41 -14.48 -4.63
C LEU A 223 17.75 -13.95 -5.91
N PRO A 224 17.86 -14.64 -7.05
CA PRO A 224 17.28 -14.16 -8.29
C PRO A 224 15.76 -14.24 -8.22
N ASP A 225 15.11 -13.07 -8.33
CA ASP A 225 13.66 -12.95 -8.41
C ASP A 225 13.16 -13.14 -9.84
N THR A 226 11.88 -13.29 -9.99
CA THR A 226 11.19 -13.38 -11.27
C THR A 226 10.77 -12.00 -11.76
N THR A 227 10.67 -11.86 -13.08
CA THR A 227 10.00 -10.71 -13.70
C THR A 227 8.48 -10.79 -13.53
N TYR A 228 7.80 -9.72 -13.88
CA TYR A 228 6.33 -9.68 -13.87
C TYR A 228 5.67 -10.65 -14.85
N LEU A 229 6.38 -11.09 -15.88
CA LEU A 229 5.86 -12.05 -16.86
C LEU A 229 5.95 -13.51 -16.39
N GLU A 230 6.70 -13.76 -15.33
CA GLU A 230 7.06 -15.10 -14.86
C GLU A 230 6.38 -15.50 -13.54
N ARG A 231 5.54 -14.63 -12.96
CA ARG A 231 4.93 -14.92 -11.66
C ARG A 231 3.46 -14.58 -11.56
N TYR A 232 2.78 -15.33 -10.71
CA TYR A 232 1.45 -14.98 -10.21
C TYR A 232 1.50 -13.79 -9.28
N ASP A 233 0.48 -12.94 -9.30
CA ASP A 233 0.34 -11.86 -8.35
C ASP A 233 -1.09 -11.36 -8.27
N THR A 234 -1.40 -10.59 -7.21
CA THR A 234 -2.61 -9.79 -7.14
C THR A 234 -2.25 -8.33 -7.41
N MET A 235 -3.07 -7.64 -8.18
CA MET A 235 -2.80 -6.24 -8.48
C MET A 235 -3.23 -5.35 -7.32
N SER A 236 -2.36 -4.42 -6.96
CA SER A 236 -2.68 -3.39 -5.97
C SER A 236 -3.85 -2.54 -6.43
N MET A 237 -4.80 -2.33 -5.53
CA MET A 237 -5.93 -1.45 -5.76
C MET A 237 -5.52 0.04 -5.75
N LEU A 238 -4.31 0.36 -5.30
CA LEU A 238 -3.75 1.71 -5.32
C LEU A 238 -3.20 2.10 -6.69
N ASP A 239 -2.59 1.14 -7.38
CA ASP A 239 -1.91 1.35 -8.66
C ASP A 239 -2.79 0.92 -9.84
N ARG A 240 -4.11 1.02 -9.67
CA ARG A 240 -5.02 0.69 -10.76
C ARG A 240 -4.78 1.51 -11.99
N PRO A 241 -4.80 0.88 -13.15
CA PRO A 241 -4.92 1.63 -14.40
C PRO A 241 -6.23 2.44 -14.39
N ILE A 242 -6.23 3.54 -15.06
CA ILE A 242 -7.47 4.17 -15.52
C ILE A 242 -8.15 3.13 -16.39
N SER A 243 -9.26 2.60 -15.92
CA SER A 243 -9.87 1.44 -16.56
C SER A 243 -11.16 1.83 -17.26
N GLU A 244 -11.48 1.07 -18.30
CA GLU A 244 -12.74 1.10 -19.04
C GLU A 244 -13.91 0.47 -18.26
N PHE A 245 -13.65 -0.08 -17.08
CA PHE A 245 -14.66 -0.79 -16.30
C PHE A 245 -15.60 0.19 -15.61
N ASP A 246 -16.89 -0.10 -15.67
CA ASP A 246 -17.97 0.69 -15.05
C ASP A 246 -18.01 0.55 -13.52
N GLY A 247 -17.21 -0.29 -12.94
CA GLY A 247 -17.17 -0.52 -11.50
C GLY A 247 -15.78 -0.93 -10.99
N PRO A 248 -15.68 -1.17 -9.69
CA PRO A 248 -14.45 -1.65 -9.08
C PRO A 248 -14.06 -3.01 -9.62
N VAL A 249 -12.76 -3.21 -9.81
CA VAL A 249 -12.19 -4.42 -10.34
C VAL A 249 -11.14 -4.98 -9.38
N ASP A 250 -11.23 -6.26 -9.12
CA ASP A 250 -10.19 -7.07 -8.52
C ASP A 250 -9.43 -7.77 -9.64
N SER A 251 -8.13 -7.60 -9.69
CA SER A 251 -7.32 -8.06 -10.80
C SER A 251 -6.19 -8.96 -10.34
N VAL A 252 -5.83 -9.91 -11.17
CA VAL A 252 -4.69 -10.79 -10.95
C VAL A 252 -3.73 -10.75 -12.14
N ARG A 253 -2.53 -11.16 -11.90
CA ARG A 253 -1.54 -11.43 -12.93
C ARG A 253 -1.25 -12.93 -12.93
N ILE A 254 -1.30 -13.52 -14.11
CA ILE A 254 -0.97 -14.92 -14.37
C ILE A 254 0.30 -14.92 -15.23
N PRO A 255 1.31 -15.73 -14.92
CA PRO A 255 2.52 -15.78 -15.70
C PRO A 255 2.25 -16.23 -17.14
N VAL A 256 2.93 -15.59 -18.09
CA VAL A 256 2.90 -15.96 -19.52
C VAL A 256 4.17 -16.69 -19.93
N LEU A 257 5.18 -16.70 -19.08
CA LEU A 257 6.44 -17.40 -19.25
C LEU A 257 6.76 -18.18 -17.97
N PRO A 258 7.42 -19.33 -18.05
CA PRO A 258 7.98 -19.97 -16.87
C PRO A 258 9.15 -19.16 -16.33
N PRO A 259 9.45 -19.24 -15.03
CA PRO A 259 10.66 -18.64 -14.47
C PRO A 259 11.92 -19.13 -15.16
N THR A 260 12.86 -18.24 -15.38
CA THR A 260 14.13 -18.56 -16.06
C THR A 260 15.15 -19.08 -15.04
N GLY A 261 15.76 -20.23 -15.34
CA GLY A 261 16.80 -20.81 -14.50
C GLY A 261 16.33 -21.12 -13.07
N GLU A 262 17.03 -20.62 -12.08
CA GLU A 262 16.73 -20.78 -10.66
C GLU A 262 15.92 -19.62 -10.06
N CYS A 263 15.41 -18.71 -10.89
CA CYS A 263 14.60 -17.60 -10.42
C CYS A 263 13.34 -18.08 -9.69
N LYS A 264 13.07 -17.47 -8.56
CA LYS A 264 11.92 -17.78 -7.72
C LYS A 264 11.28 -16.48 -7.22
N PRO A 265 9.95 -16.34 -7.27
CA PRO A 265 9.28 -15.17 -6.70
C PRO A 265 9.70 -14.93 -5.25
N PHE A 266 10.03 -13.70 -4.91
CA PHE A 266 10.44 -13.35 -3.53
C PHE A 266 9.41 -13.80 -2.48
N GLN A 267 8.13 -13.73 -2.82
CA GLN A 267 7.05 -14.20 -1.97
C GLN A 267 7.15 -15.70 -1.66
N GLU A 268 7.56 -16.51 -2.63
CA GLU A 268 7.79 -17.94 -2.41
C GLU A 268 9.01 -18.20 -1.52
N VAL A 269 10.06 -17.39 -1.68
CA VAL A 269 11.22 -17.45 -0.78
C VAL A 269 10.79 -17.18 0.65
N LEU A 270 9.95 -16.18 0.89
CA LEU A 270 9.44 -15.86 2.22
C LEU A 270 8.55 -16.96 2.78
N ILE A 271 7.67 -17.55 1.97
CA ILE A 271 6.81 -18.67 2.39
C ILE A 271 7.66 -19.89 2.76
N GLU A 272 8.69 -20.17 1.97
CA GLU A 272 9.60 -21.28 2.25
C GLU A 272 10.40 -21.04 3.53
N LEU A 273 10.96 -19.85 3.73
CA LEU A 273 11.67 -19.47 4.95
C LEU A 273 10.75 -19.56 6.17
N ALA A 274 9.54 -19.02 6.08
CA ALA A 274 8.57 -19.08 7.16
C ALA A 274 8.20 -20.52 7.53
N GLY A 275 8.06 -21.40 6.54
CA GLY A 275 7.85 -22.83 6.77
C GLY A 275 9.04 -23.51 7.43
N ARG A 276 10.28 -23.22 6.99
CA ARG A 276 11.52 -23.76 7.59
C ARG A 276 11.74 -23.27 9.01
N LEU A 277 11.41 -22.01 9.29
CA LEU A 277 11.46 -21.40 10.63
C LEU A 277 10.28 -21.80 11.51
N LYS A 278 9.35 -22.58 10.98
CA LYS A 278 8.15 -23.09 11.68
C LYS A 278 7.27 -21.98 12.24
N PHE A 279 7.09 -20.92 11.49
CA PHE A 279 6.14 -19.88 11.89
C PHE A 279 4.72 -20.44 11.94
N PRO A 280 3.98 -20.23 13.04
CA PRO A 280 2.65 -20.84 13.23
C PRO A 280 1.63 -20.51 12.12
N ALA A 281 1.72 -19.34 11.51
CA ALA A 281 0.87 -18.96 10.39
C ALA A 281 1.15 -19.76 9.10
N PHE A 282 2.36 -20.31 8.97
CA PHE A 282 2.85 -20.99 7.75
C PHE A 282 3.06 -22.50 7.94
N THR A 283 2.83 -23.02 9.12
CA THR A 283 2.97 -24.44 9.43
C THR A 283 1.70 -24.99 10.07
N THR A 284 1.45 -26.27 9.85
CA THR A 284 0.39 -27.00 10.55
C THR A 284 0.83 -27.29 12.00
N PRO A 285 -0.08 -27.72 12.88
CA PRO A 285 0.29 -28.15 14.23
C PRO A 285 1.36 -29.26 14.26
N GLU A 286 1.39 -30.10 13.23
CA GLU A 286 2.37 -31.20 13.05
C GLU A 286 3.72 -30.69 12.53
N GLY A 287 3.85 -29.38 12.25
CA GLY A 287 5.08 -28.74 11.79
C GLY A 287 5.34 -28.89 10.29
N THR A 288 4.35 -29.30 9.51
CA THR A 288 4.45 -29.34 8.04
C THR A 288 4.10 -27.99 7.44
N ARG A 289 4.67 -27.70 6.27
CA ARG A 289 4.42 -26.43 5.56
C ARG A 289 2.96 -26.37 5.12
N LYS A 290 2.30 -25.23 5.41
CA LYS A 290 0.87 -25.01 5.17
C LYS A 290 0.56 -24.63 3.72
N PHE A 291 1.44 -23.86 3.09
CA PHE A 291 1.28 -23.40 1.71
C PHE A 291 2.38 -23.99 0.82
N ARG A 292 2.00 -24.50 -0.33
CA ARG A 292 2.92 -25.12 -1.28
C ARG A 292 3.81 -24.09 -1.98
N ASP A 293 3.19 -23.03 -2.50
CA ASP A 293 3.79 -21.99 -3.32
C ASP A 293 3.02 -20.67 -3.13
N TYR A 294 3.43 -19.62 -3.82
CA TYR A 294 2.78 -18.31 -3.71
C TYR A 294 1.36 -18.28 -4.30
N PRO A 295 1.05 -18.88 -5.47
CA PRO A 295 -0.33 -19.02 -5.93
C PRO A 295 -1.26 -19.72 -4.93
N ASP A 296 -0.77 -20.79 -4.31
CA ASP A 296 -1.50 -21.52 -3.29
C ASP A 296 -1.75 -20.65 -2.03
N PHE A 297 -0.74 -19.89 -1.62
CA PHE A 297 -0.88 -18.92 -0.53
C PHE A 297 -1.94 -17.86 -0.84
N ILE A 298 -1.93 -17.28 -2.05
CA ILE A 298 -2.91 -16.27 -2.48
C ILE A 298 -4.34 -16.80 -2.38
N VAL A 299 -4.58 -18.05 -2.78
CA VAL A 299 -5.91 -18.65 -2.72
C VAL A 299 -6.32 -19.03 -1.30
N ASN A 300 -5.42 -19.68 -0.56
CA ASN A 300 -5.78 -20.36 0.68
C ASN A 300 -5.50 -19.57 1.96
N PHE A 301 -4.75 -18.48 1.88
CA PHE A 301 -4.55 -17.63 3.04
C PHE A 301 -5.88 -16.99 3.48
N GLN A 302 -6.19 -17.12 4.75
CA GLN A 302 -7.30 -16.43 5.39
C GLN A 302 -6.77 -15.61 6.56
N THR A 303 -7.33 -14.43 6.74
CA THR A 303 -6.96 -13.50 7.83
C THR A 303 -7.20 -14.12 9.20
N GLU A 304 -8.31 -14.87 9.29
CA GLU A 304 -8.63 -15.71 10.44
C GLU A 304 -9.15 -17.04 9.91
N PRO A 305 -8.94 -18.15 10.61
CA PRO A 305 -9.49 -19.45 10.23
C PRO A 305 -10.99 -19.35 10.01
N ASN A 306 -11.46 -19.85 8.88
CA ASN A 306 -12.87 -19.87 8.47
C ASN A 306 -13.53 -18.47 8.31
N SER A 307 -12.74 -17.40 8.20
CA SER A 307 -13.28 -16.05 7.99
C SER A 307 -13.81 -15.83 6.58
N GLY A 308 -13.39 -16.65 5.62
CA GLY A 308 -13.67 -16.42 4.21
C GLY A 308 -12.97 -15.20 3.61
N GLN A 309 -12.04 -14.59 4.34
CA GLN A 309 -11.29 -13.41 3.89
C GLN A 309 -9.86 -13.79 3.50
N GLY A 310 -9.42 -13.36 2.33
CA GLY A 310 -8.10 -13.65 1.81
C GLY A 310 -7.67 -12.65 0.75
N PHE A 311 -6.65 -12.99 -0.02
CA PHE A 311 -6.12 -12.10 -1.05
C PHE A 311 -7.04 -11.98 -2.27
N LEU A 312 -7.54 -13.11 -2.78
CA LEU A 312 -8.49 -13.10 -3.90
C LEU A 312 -9.90 -12.96 -3.35
N ILE A 313 -10.55 -11.88 -3.71
CA ILE A 313 -11.89 -11.54 -3.20
C ILE A 313 -13.01 -11.97 -4.15
N GLY A 314 -12.74 -12.14 -5.43
CA GLY A 314 -13.69 -12.67 -6.41
C GLY A 314 -13.67 -14.20 -6.51
N TYR A 315 -14.75 -14.77 -7.04
CA TYR A 315 -14.90 -16.21 -7.33
C TYR A 315 -14.73 -17.12 -6.12
N ARG A 316 -15.07 -16.67 -4.92
CA ARG A 316 -15.04 -17.48 -3.70
C ARG A 316 -16.26 -18.38 -3.57
N GLY A 317 -16.19 -19.32 -2.62
CA GLY A 317 -17.21 -20.35 -2.43
C GLY A 317 -17.13 -21.48 -3.44
N ALA A 318 -17.78 -22.61 -3.16
CA ALA A 318 -17.71 -23.82 -3.97
C ALA A 318 -18.16 -23.61 -5.42
N ALA A 319 -19.15 -22.76 -5.65
CA ALA A 319 -19.66 -22.41 -6.98
C ALA A 319 -18.89 -21.27 -7.66
N GLY A 320 -17.97 -20.60 -6.95
CA GLY A 320 -17.27 -19.42 -7.45
C GLY A 320 -18.17 -18.20 -7.63
N ASP A 321 -19.28 -18.14 -6.92
CA ASP A 321 -20.31 -17.08 -7.01
C ASP A 321 -20.20 -16.03 -5.93
N LYS A 322 -19.28 -16.19 -4.99
CA LYS A 322 -19.09 -15.28 -3.88
C LYS A 322 -18.03 -14.22 -4.16
N SER A 323 -18.21 -13.08 -3.55
CA SER A 323 -17.26 -11.98 -3.54
C SER A 323 -17.06 -11.50 -2.12
N MET A 324 -15.82 -11.37 -1.67
CA MET A 324 -15.42 -10.89 -0.33
C MET A 324 -15.81 -11.79 0.84
N VAL A 325 -16.63 -12.80 0.62
CA VAL A 325 -17.12 -13.75 1.63
C VAL A 325 -17.05 -15.18 1.09
N GLY A 326 -17.08 -16.16 1.98
CA GLY A 326 -17.01 -17.55 1.62
C GLY A 326 -15.58 -18.11 1.57
N GLU A 327 -15.49 -19.43 1.57
CA GLU A 327 -14.23 -20.16 1.57
C GLU A 327 -13.43 -19.98 0.26
N PRO A 328 -12.12 -20.17 0.30
CA PRO A 328 -11.31 -20.23 -0.90
C PRO A 328 -11.86 -21.25 -1.89
N ASN A 329 -11.80 -20.92 -3.18
CA ASN A 329 -12.12 -21.86 -4.24
C ASN A 329 -10.82 -22.29 -4.93
N PRO A 330 -10.50 -23.58 -4.98
CA PRO A 330 -9.28 -24.06 -5.64
C PRO A 330 -9.17 -23.65 -7.12
N LYS A 331 -10.30 -23.33 -7.78
CA LYS A 331 -10.37 -22.91 -9.18
C LYS A 331 -10.37 -21.38 -9.37
N GLN A 332 -10.09 -20.59 -8.34
CA GLN A 332 -10.11 -19.12 -8.47
C GLN A 332 -9.19 -18.62 -9.59
N TRP A 333 -7.97 -19.14 -9.71
CA TRP A 333 -7.05 -18.74 -10.78
C TRP A 333 -7.60 -19.01 -12.17
N GLU A 334 -8.22 -20.17 -12.37
CA GLU A 334 -8.84 -20.56 -13.63
C GLU A 334 -10.03 -19.64 -13.97
N MET A 335 -10.84 -19.29 -12.98
CA MET A 335 -11.97 -18.37 -13.14
C MET A 335 -11.51 -16.95 -13.49
N TYR A 336 -10.47 -16.44 -12.81
CA TYR A 336 -9.87 -15.16 -13.19
C TYR A 336 -9.30 -15.23 -14.62
N ALA A 337 -8.57 -16.26 -14.96
CA ALA A 337 -8.02 -16.45 -16.31
C ALA A 337 -9.10 -16.44 -17.38
N ALA A 338 -10.19 -17.17 -17.15
CA ALA A 338 -11.33 -17.24 -18.06
C ALA A 338 -12.05 -15.89 -18.23
N ASN A 339 -11.92 -14.99 -17.26
CA ASN A 339 -12.52 -13.65 -17.28
C ASN A 339 -11.47 -12.54 -17.43
N ASN A 340 -10.50 -12.71 -18.31
CA ASN A 340 -9.45 -11.71 -18.61
C ASN A 340 -8.67 -11.23 -17.38
N CYS A 341 -8.44 -12.12 -16.42
CA CYS A 341 -7.73 -11.84 -15.16
C CYS A 341 -8.39 -10.81 -14.25
N VAL A 342 -9.70 -10.61 -14.37
CA VAL A 342 -10.44 -9.63 -13.57
C VAL A 342 -11.70 -10.23 -12.95
N PHE A 343 -12.11 -9.62 -11.83
CA PHE A 343 -13.44 -9.77 -11.25
C PHE A 343 -14.03 -8.40 -11.06
N GLN A 344 -15.14 -8.11 -11.70
CA GLN A 344 -15.81 -6.82 -11.58
C GLN A 344 -16.87 -6.88 -10.49
N HIS A 345 -16.78 -5.94 -9.52
CA HIS A 345 -17.76 -5.82 -8.46
C HIS A 345 -18.95 -5.00 -8.93
N HIS A 346 -20.15 -5.45 -8.58
CA HIS A 346 -21.33 -4.62 -8.73
C HIS A 346 -21.31 -3.47 -7.71
N MET A 347 -21.53 -2.27 -8.21
CA MET A 347 -21.65 -1.09 -7.36
C MET A 347 -22.89 -0.30 -7.76
N PRO A 348 -23.74 0.08 -6.81
CA PRO A 348 -24.87 0.97 -7.09
C PRO A 348 -24.38 2.29 -7.71
N PRO A 349 -25.08 2.86 -8.70
CA PRO A 349 -24.66 4.09 -9.39
C PRO A 349 -24.33 5.25 -8.45
N GLU A 350 -25.08 5.41 -7.37
CA GLU A 350 -24.82 6.45 -6.37
C GLU A 350 -23.45 6.29 -5.69
N HIS A 351 -22.97 5.07 -5.53
CA HIS A 351 -21.66 4.81 -4.94
C HIS A 351 -20.51 4.99 -5.94
N GLN A 352 -20.78 4.99 -7.23
CA GLN A 352 -19.76 5.28 -8.25
C GLN A 352 -19.32 6.74 -8.18
N TYR A 353 -20.22 7.64 -7.86
CA TYR A 353 -20.00 9.09 -7.92
C TYR A 353 -19.88 9.74 -6.56
N MET A 354 -20.40 9.10 -5.49
CA MET A 354 -20.42 9.67 -4.14
C MET A 354 -20.09 8.64 -3.06
N ARG A 355 -19.64 9.16 -1.92
CA ARG A 355 -19.37 8.37 -0.72
C ARG A 355 -20.25 8.79 0.44
N ASN A 356 -21.30 8.04 0.66
CA ASN A 356 -22.24 8.34 1.72
C ASN A 356 -21.82 7.86 3.11
N TRP A 357 -20.83 7.01 3.21
CA TRP A 357 -20.45 6.42 4.49
C TRP A 357 -19.49 7.25 5.33
N ASN A 358 -18.81 8.24 4.75
CA ASN A 358 -17.97 9.14 5.52
C ASN A 358 -18.75 10.41 5.87
N ARG A 359 -19.65 10.31 6.83
CA ARG A 359 -20.51 11.41 7.23
C ARG A 359 -19.72 12.63 7.74
N GLY A 360 -18.68 12.41 8.53
CA GLY A 360 -17.85 13.51 9.04
C GLY A 360 -17.16 14.30 7.94
N TYR A 361 -16.62 13.59 6.96
CA TYR A 361 -16.02 14.22 5.79
C TYR A 361 -17.04 15.00 4.97
N MET A 362 -18.20 14.42 4.70
CA MET A 362 -19.28 15.08 3.94
C MET A 362 -19.80 16.32 4.68
N GLN A 363 -19.92 16.27 6.00
CA GLN A 363 -20.28 17.42 6.80
C GLN A 363 -19.26 18.55 6.69
N TRP A 364 -17.99 18.22 6.79
CA TRP A 364 -16.91 19.20 6.60
C TRP A 364 -16.92 19.79 5.20
N ALA A 365 -16.98 18.97 4.16
CA ALA A 365 -16.98 19.42 2.77
C ALA A 365 -18.20 20.29 2.39
N GLN A 366 -19.29 20.22 3.15
CA GLN A 366 -20.46 21.08 2.94
C GLN A 366 -20.38 22.41 3.69
N GLN A 367 -19.52 22.52 4.68
CA GLN A 367 -19.30 23.77 5.43
C GLN A 367 -18.26 24.68 4.77
N VAL A 368 -17.46 24.17 3.86
CA VAL A 368 -16.45 24.88 3.07
C VAL A 368 -17.00 25.19 1.68
#